data_c977970c088be89833411dbbb6504576
#
_entry.id   c977970c088be89833411dbbb6504576
#
_cell.length_a   1.000
_cell.length_b   1.000
_cell.length_c   1.000
_cell.angle_alpha   90.00
_cell.angle_beta   90.00
_cell.angle_gamma   90.00
#
_symmetry.space_group_name_H-M   'P 1'
#
loop_
_entity.id
_entity.type
_entity.pdbx_description
1 polymer ?
#
loop_
_entity_poly.entity_id
_entity_poly.type
_entity_poly.pdbx_seq_one_letter_code
_entity_poly.pdbx_strand_id
1 'polypeptide(L)'
;AETAPAERTPEGDAAPEVMPPVSRARRLWNDYGYLLVTVAVVFLLFRVVLQLSYVPTGSMETTIPTKSLLIGFRLPYVVSDPVPVRGNIVTFWSDEEQTVLVKRVIGLPGDTVSFKGGFVYINGEKLNEDYLPVSGITTSETESFEVPEGCIFVMGDNRTGSYDSRRLKDPYIPVEEIQARVLVAISIGAAQSWQGVHWIA
;
A
#
# COMPACT_ATOMS: atom_id res chain seq x y z
N ALA A 1 1.86 -19.17 -98.21
CA ALA A 1 1.33 -18.22 -97.27
C ALA A 1 2.00 -18.50 -95.91
N GLU A 2 2.97 -17.67 -95.59
CA GLU A 2 3.84 -17.72 -94.39
C GLU A 2 3.26 -16.78 -93.37
N THR A 3 2.87 -17.29 -92.20
CA THR A 3 2.35 -16.50 -91.11
C THR A 3 3.51 -16.08 -90.20
N ALA A 4 3.70 -14.78 -90.12
CA ALA A 4 4.71 -14.15 -89.19
C ALA A 4 4.36 -14.40 -87.73
N PRO A 5 5.35 -14.56 -86.82
CA PRO A 5 5.13 -14.75 -85.41
C PRO A 5 4.77 -13.42 -84.72
N ALA A 6 3.82 -13.47 -83.78
CA ALA A 6 3.38 -12.35 -82.96
C ALA A 6 4.48 -11.87 -82.04
N GLU A 7 4.76 -10.58 -82.11
CA GLU A 7 5.68 -9.83 -81.31
C GLU A 7 5.14 -9.73 -79.85
N ARG A 8 5.87 -10.29 -78.86
CA ARG A 8 5.57 -10.15 -77.42
C ARG A 8 6.04 -8.77 -76.97
N THR A 9 5.09 -7.96 -76.62
CA THR A 9 5.33 -6.72 -75.83
C THR A 9 6.02 -7.04 -74.53
N PRO A 10 7.11 -6.37 -74.15
CA PRO A 10 7.73 -6.57 -72.86
C PRO A 10 6.81 -6.01 -71.75
N GLU A 11 6.54 -6.87 -70.82
CA GLU A 11 5.83 -6.57 -69.55
C GLU A 11 6.61 -5.47 -68.79
N GLY A 12 5.98 -4.29 -68.65
CA GLY A 12 6.62 -3.12 -68.05
C GLY A 12 7.05 -3.40 -66.60
N ASP A 13 8.35 -3.23 -66.33
CA ASP A 13 8.92 -3.15 -64.99
C ASP A 13 8.14 -2.09 -64.21
N ALA A 14 7.30 -2.54 -63.27
CA ALA A 14 6.69 -1.66 -62.28
C ALA A 14 7.80 -1.03 -61.45
N ALA A 15 7.95 0.25 -61.54
CA ALA A 15 8.92 0.99 -60.72
C ALA A 15 8.72 0.65 -59.23
N PRO A 16 9.80 0.46 -58.43
CA PRO A 16 9.69 0.13 -57.03
C PRO A 16 8.90 1.24 -56.32
N GLU A 17 7.83 0.83 -55.66
CA GLU A 17 6.99 1.70 -54.82
C GLU A 17 7.84 2.33 -53.72
N VAL A 18 8.22 3.60 -53.88
CA VAL A 18 9.01 4.35 -52.90
C VAL A 18 8.14 4.65 -51.71
N MET A 19 8.27 3.83 -50.63
CA MET A 19 7.56 4.08 -49.38
C MET A 19 7.93 5.47 -48.84
N PRO A 20 6.93 6.25 -48.41
CA PRO A 20 7.19 7.57 -47.86
C PRO A 20 8.12 7.50 -46.64
N PRO A 21 9.01 8.46 -46.42
CA PRO A 21 9.96 8.43 -45.31
C PRO A 21 9.21 8.41 -43.97
N VAL A 22 9.53 7.43 -43.12
CA VAL A 22 8.94 7.27 -41.81
C VAL A 22 9.21 8.53 -41.00
N SER A 23 8.17 9.17 -40.43
CA SER A 23 8.30 10.39 -39.66
C SER A 23 9.25 10.20 -38.47
N ARG A 24 9.98 11.26 -38.08
CA ARG A 24 10.88 11.22 -36.91
C ARG A 24 10.18 10.75 -35.65
N ALA A 25 8.92 11.14 -35.43
CA ALA A 25 8.11 10.70 -34.30
C ALA A 25 7.88 9.18 -34.31
N ARG A 26 7.61 8.58 -35.46
CA ARG A 26 7.40 7.14 -35.59
C ARG A 26 8.70 6.35 -35.36
N ARG A 27 9.83 6.87 -35.76
CA ARG A 27 11.15 6.25 -35.46
C ARG A 27 11.42 6.29 -33.96
N LEU A 28 11.28 7.45 -33.31
CA LEU A 28 11.45 7.60 -31.86
C LEU A 28 10.50 6.69 -31.08
N TRP A 29 9.24 6.55 -31.53
CA TRP A 29 8.30 5.62 -30.91
C TRP A 29 8.72 4.16 -31.04
N ASN A 30 9.20 3.76 -32.20
CA ASN A 30 9.68 2.39 -32.42
C ASN A 30 10.93 2.08 -31.59
N ASP A 31 11.81 3.07 -31.41
CA ASP A 31 13.08 2.89 -30.71
C ASP A 31 12.92 2.97 -29.18
N TYR A 32 12.04 3.85 -28.68
CA TYR A 32 11.93 4.18 -27.27
C TYR A 32 10.52 4.00 -26.69
N GLY A 33 9.51 3.66 -27.48
CA GLY A 33 8.14 3.54 -27.04
C GLY A 33 7.96 2.52 -25.90
N TYR A 34 8.70 1.41 -25.95
CA TYR A 34 8.69 0.42 -24.87
C TYR A 34 9.16 0.99 -23.54
N LEU A 35 10.16 1.88 -23.55
CA LEU A 35 10.65 2.52 -22.33
C LEU A 35 9.60 3.43 -21.73
N LEU A 36 8.89 4.23 -22.53
CA LEU A 36 7.81 5.09 -22.07
C LEU A 36 6.66 4.25 -21.48
N VAL A 37 6.28 3.17 -22.15
CA VAL A 37 5.26 2.24 -21.63
C VAL A 37 5.71 1.60 -20.32
N THR A 38 6.95 1.14 -20.23
CA THR A 38 7.50 0.56 -19.00
C THR A 38 7.46 1.56 -17.85
N VAL A 39 7.93 2.79 -18.08
CA VAL A 39 7.89 3.85 -17.06
C VAL A 39 6.46 4.16 -16.64
N ALA A 40 5.51 4.24 -17.57
CA ALA A 40 4.10 4.47 -17.28
C ALA A 40 3.49 3.33 -16.45
N VAL A 41 3.79 2.08 -16.80
CA VAL A 41 3.32 0.88 -16.06
C VAL A 41 3.89 0.86 -14.64
N VAL A 42 5.19 1.10 -14.48
CA VAL A 42 5.83 1.16 -13.17
C VAL A 42 5.24 2.30 -12.32
N PHE A 43 5.07 3.48 -12.92
CA PHE A 43 4.45 4.61 -12.25
C PHE A 43 3.01 4.28 -11.79
N LEU A 44 2.21 3.66 -12.66
CA LEU A 44 0.84 3.25 -12.33
C LEU A 44 0.82 2.19 -11.22
N LEU A 45 1.75 1.24 -11.27
CA LEU A 45 1.89 0.21 -10.24
C LEU A 45 2.09 0.84 -8.85
N PHE A 46 3.02 1.79 -8.73
CA PHE A 46 3.27 2.47 -7.46
C PHE A 46 2.18 3.47 -7.06
N ARG A 47 1.45 4.03 -8.01
CA ARG A 47 0.36 4.97 -7.70
C ARG A 47 -0.94 4.29 -7.27
N VAL A 48 -1.23 3.10 -7.79
CA VAL A 48 -2.54 2.44 -7.66
C VAL A 48 -2.44 1.16 -6.82
N VAL A 49 -1.39 0.36 -7.03
CA VAL A 49 -1.31 -0.98 -6.42
C VAL A 49 -0.48 -1.00 -5.14
N LEU A 50 0.66 -0.32 -5.14
CA LEU A 50 1.61 -0.34 -4.04
C LEU A 50 1.79 1.04 -3.42
N GLN A 51 2.14 1.03 -2.14
CA GLN A 51 2.59 2.21 -1.39
C GLN A 51 3.94 1.92 -0.76
N LEU A 52 4.87 2.86 -0.93
CA LEU A 52 6.12 2.88 -0.18
C LEU A 52 6.01 3.92 0.93
N SER A 53 6.33 3.53 2.16
CA SER A 53 6.32 4.41 3.32
C SER A 53 7.57 4.20 4.16
N TYR A 54 8.10 5.27 4.73
CA TYR A 54 9.22 5.22 5.66
C TYR A 54 8.74 5.43 7.08
N VAL A 55 9.28 4.67 8.04
CA VAL A 55 8.90 4.71 9.45
C VAL A 55 9.92 5.50 10.25
N PRO A 56 9.67 6.78 10.57
CA PRO A 56 10.59 7.60 11.36
C PRO A 56 10.46 7.38 12.87
N THR A 57 9.35 6.84 13.36
CA THR A 57 8.99 6.77 14.79
C THR A 57 8.88 5.34 15.29
N GLY A 58 9.06 5.14 16.59
CA GLY A 58 9.00 3.84 17.25
C GLY A 58 7.60 3.40 17.69
N SER A 59 6.52 3.98 17.18
CA SER A 59 5.15 3.63 17.63
C SER A 59 4.72 2.20 17.34
N MET A 60 5.38 1.53 16.39
CA MET A 60 5.17 0.13 16.02
C MET A 60 6.35 -0.77 16.40
N GLU A 61 7.31 -0.25 17.21
CA GLU A 61 8.39 -1.06 17.77
C GLU A 61 7.79 -2.18 18.61
N THR A 62 8.33 -3.14 18.42
CA THR A 62 8.73 -4.48 18.31
C THR A 62 8.32 -5.17 17.00
N THR A 63 7.19 -4.81 16.41
CA THR A 63 6.75 -5.40 15.13
C THR A 63 7.42 -4.73 13.93
N ILE A 64 7.53 -3.40 13.95
CA ILE A 64 8.18 -2.62 12.89
C ILE A 64 9.15 -1.65 13.54
N PRO A 65 10.46 -1.86 13.40
CA PRO A 65 11.47 -0.95 13.93
C PRO A 65 11.47 0.40 13.23
N THR A 66 11.97 1.42 13.93
CA THR A 66 12.31 2.69 13.29
C THR A 66 13.27 2.50 12.11
N LYS A 67 13.24 3.42 11.15
CA LYS A 67 14.05 3.39 9.92
C LYS A 67 13.74 2.21 9.00
N SER A 68 12.55 1.61 9.11
CA SER A 68 12.08 0.61 8.17
C SER A 68 11.40 1.26 6.96
N LEU A 69 11.54 0.62 5.81
CA LEU A 69 10.77 0.88 4.61
C LEU A 69 9.61 -0.11 4.55
N LEU A 70 8.40 0.40 4.38
CA LEU A 70 7.19 -0.41 4.27
C LEU A 70 6.73 -0.50 2.83
N ILE A 71 6.27 -1.70 2.46
CA ILE A 71 5.55 -1.94 1.22
C ILE A 71 4.11 -2.28 1.60
N GLY A 72 3.19 -1.41 1.23
CA GLY A 72 1.76 -1.57 1.45
C GLY A 72 1.01 -1.93 0.17
N PHE A 73 -0.08 -2.67 0.32
CA PHE A 73 -1.04 -2.97 -0.75
C PHE A 73 -2.18 -1.95 -0.69
N ARG A 74 -2.24 -1.14 -1.72
CA ARG A 74 -3.10 0.03 -1.81
C ARG A 74 -4.38 -0.19 -2.62
N LEU A 75 -4.33 -1.05 -3.63
CA LEU A 75 -5.39 -1.19 -4.63
C LEU A 75 -6.81 -1.30 -4.05
N PRO A 76 -7.10 -2.09 -3.01
CA PRO A 76 -8.45 -2.17 -2.46
C PRO A 76 -8.97 -0.81 -1.98
N TYR A 77 -8.12 -0.03 -1.31
CA TYR A 77 -8.46 1.27 -0.73
C TYR A 77 -8.56 2.41 -1.76
N VAL A 78 -8.06 2.19 -2.99
CA VAL A 78 -8.27 3.12 -4.12
C VAL A 78 -9.61 2.86 -4.81
N VAL A 79 -10.11 1.62 -4.73
CA VAL A 79 -11.27 1.18 -5.53
C VAL A 79 -12.57 1.17 -4.73
N SER A 80 -12.55 0.81 -3.43
CA SER A 80 -13.78 0.47 -2.71
C SER A 80 -13.80 0.73 -1.21
N ASP A 81 -12.76 1.34 -0.62
CA ASP A 81 -12.64 1.61 0.83
C ASP A 81 -13.06 0.41 1.71
N PRO A 82 -12.47 -0.77 1.55
CA PRO A 82 -12.88 -1.96 2.28
C PRO A 82 -12.54 -1.83 3.76
N VAL A 83 -13.43 -2.28 4.63
CA VAL A 83 -13.12 -2.41 6.06
C VAL A 83 -11.96 -3.37 6.22
N PRO A 84 -10.84 -2.97 6.86
CA PRO A 84 -9.70 -3.85 7.07
C PRO A 84 -10.04 -4.97 8.05
N VAL A 85 -9.27 -6.03 8.03
CA VAL A 85 -9.39 -7.11 9.01
C VAL A 85 -8.70 -6.69 10.32
N ARG A 86 -9.30 -7.04 11.47
CA ARG A 86 -8.67 -6.85 12.78
C ARG A 86 -7.28 -7.50 12.81
N GLY A 87 -6.31 -6.80 13.36
CA GLY A 87 -4.91 -7.20 13.39
C GLY A 87 -4.09 -6.73 12.19
N ASN A 88 -4.71 -6.30 11.08
CA ASN A 88 -3.97 -5.72 9.98
C ASN A 88 -3.22 -4.46 10.41
N ILE A 89 -2.02 -4.28 9.88
CA ILE A 89 -1.30 -3.01 10.01
C ILE A 89 -1.62 -2.17 8.79
N VAL A 90 -2.12 -0.97 9.03
CA VAL A 90 -2.57 -0.04 7.98
C VAL A 90 -1.82 1.28 8.05
N THR A 91 -1.71 1.93 6.91
CA THR A 91 -1.30 3.33 6.79
C THR A 91 -2.53 4.19 6.55
N PHE A 92 -2.63 5.33 7.21
CA PHE A 92 -3.72 6.27 7.03
C PHE A 92 -3.22 7.70 7.22
N TRP A 93 -3.94 8.66 6.65
CA TRP A 93 -3.65 10.07 6.86
C TRP A 93 -4.21 10.51 8.22
N SER A 94 -3.44 11.25 8.99
CA SER A 94 -3.89 11.87 10.23
C SER A 94 -3.92 13.38 10.07
N ASP A 95 -5.11 13.95 10.13
CA ASP A 95 -5.27 15.41 10.08
C ASP A 95 -4.70 16.09 11.32
N GLU A 96 -4.75 15.43 12.46
CA GLU A 96 -4.18 15.96 13.70
C GLU A 96 -2.65 16.06 13.65
N GLU A 97 -1.99 15.00 13.18
CA GLU A 97 -0.54 14.92 13.10
C GLU A 97 0.02 15.46 11.76
N GLN A 98 -0.86 15.78 10.80
CA GLN A 98 -0.53 16.24 9.44
C GLN A 98 0.49 15.33 8.73
N THR A 99 0.35 14.02 8.95
CA THR A 99 1.25 13.01 8.40
C THR A 99 0.57 11.65 8.22
N VAL A 100 1.22 10.78 7.47
CA VAL A 100 0.80 9.38 7.37
C VAL A 100 1.24 8.62 8.61
N LEU A 101 0.30 8.04 9.32
CA LEU A 101 0.54 7.16 10.47
C LEU A 101 0.49 5.69 10.05
N VAL A 102 1.20 4.86 10.82
CA VAL A 102 1.19 3.40 10.70
C VAL A 102 0.73 2.84 12.03
N LYS A 103 -0.38 2.09 12.05
CA LYS A 103 -0.96 1.49 13.25
C LYS A 103 -1.61 0.15 12.95
N ARG A 104 -1.89 -0.62 14.00
CA ARG A 104 -2.64 -1.88 13.93
C ARG A 104 -4.11 -1.65 14.18
N VAL A 105 -4.96 -2.27 13.38
CA VAL A 105 -6.42 -2.26 13.53
C VAL A 105 -6.79 -3.12 14.73
N ILE A 106 -7.45 -2.52 15.72
CA ILE A 106 -7.88 -3.16 16.96
C ILE A 106 -9.40 -3.25 17.02
N GLY A 107 -10.13 -2.16 16.80
CA GLY A 107 -11.58 -2.14 16.75
C GLY A 107 -12.08 -1.99 15.30
N LEU A 108 -13.14 -2.71 14.99
CA LEU A 108 -13.88 -2.64 13.72
C LEU A 108 -15.18 -1.88 13.92
N PRO A 109 -15.88 -1.44 12.85
CA PRO A 109 -17.19 -0.81 12.98
C PRO A 109 -18.14 -1.63 13.86
N GLY A 110 -18.82 -0.98 14.82
CA GLY A 110 -19.73 -1.60 15.76
C GLY A 110 -19.07 -2.27 16.98
N ASP A 111 -17.76 -2.31 17.08
CA ASP A 111 -17.08 -2.86 18.25
C ASP A 111 -17.07 -1.90 19.44
N THR A 112 -17.09 -2.47 20.63
CA THR A 112 -16.75 -1.80 21.86
C THR A 112 -15.34 -2.21 22.28
N VAL A 113 -14.39 -1.27 22.24
CA VAL A 113 -12.99 -1.46 22.68
C VAL A 113 -12.87 -0.97 24.11
N SER A 114 -12.42 -1.81 25.04
CA SER A 114 -12.22 -1.46 26.44
C SER A 114 -10.90 -1.99 26.98
N PHE A 115 -10.46 -1.43 28.11
CA PHE A 115 -9.16 -1.75 28.71
C PHE A 115 -9.33 -2.15 30.14
N LYS A 116 -8.65 -3.24 30.55
CA LYS A 116 -8.67 -3.70 31.94
C LYS A 116 -7.39 -4.46 32.28
N GLY A 117 -6.73 -4.04 33.35
CA GLY A 117 -5.53 -4.72 33.86
C GLY A 117 -4.40 -4.80 32.83
N GLY A 118 -4.27 -3.79 31.99
CA GLY A 118 -3.26 -3.76 30.91
C GLY A 118 -3.60 -4.53 29.63
N PHE A 119 -4.79 -5.11 29.54
CA PHE A 119 -5.25 -5.87 28.37
C PHE A 119 -6.35 -5.15 27.63
N VAL A 120 -6.44 -5.44 26.34
CA VAL A 120 -7.50 -4.96 25.44
C VAL A 120 -8.63 -5.99 25.42
N TYR A 121 -9.86 -5.48 25.45
CA TYR A 121 -11.08 -6.27 25.32
C TYR A 121 -11.89 -5.72 24.16
N ILE A 122 -12.46 -6.63 23.35
CA ILE A 122 -13.39 -6.32 22.28
C ILE A 122 -14.72 -6.96 22.60
N ASN A 123 -15.78 -6.16 22.71
CA ASN A 123 -17.13 -6.62 23.05
C ASN A 123 -17.17 -7.45 24.36
N GLY A 124 -16.29 -7.11 25.31
CA GLY A 124 -16.16 -7.81 26.60
C GLY A 124 -15.25 -9.04 26.58
N GLU A 125 -14.76 -9.49 25.41
CA GLU A 125 -13.83 -10.60 25.30
C GLU A 125 -12.39 -10.11 25.21
N LYS A 126 -11.49 -10.77 25.94
CA LYS A 126 -10.06 -10.41 25.91
C LYS A 126 -9.45 -10.68 24.53
N LEU A 127 -8.86 -9.65 23.94
CA LEU A 127 -8.15 -9.77 22.67
C LEU A 127 -6.85 -10.57 22.85
N ASN A 128 -6.64 -11.56 21.95
CA ASN A 128 -5.35 -12.22 21.85
C ASN A 128 -4.36 -11.34 21.10
N GLU A 129 -3.23 -11.02 21.73
CA GLU A 129 -2.23 -10.08 21.21
C GLU A 129 -0.83 -10.71 21.20
N ASP A 130 -0.72 -11.90 20.58
CA ASP A 130 0.54 -12.67 20.51
C ASP A 130 1.66 -11.94 19.76
N TYR A 131 1.34 -10.87 19.04
CA TYR A 131 2.30 -9.99 18.38
C TYR A 131 3.01 -9.04 19.35
N LEU A 132 2.54 -8.90 20.57
CA LEU A 132 3.22 -8.09 21.60
C LEU A 132 4.26 -8.92 22.35
N PRO A 133 5.49 -8.39 22.56
CA PRO A 133 6.55 -9.11 23.26
C PRO A 133 6.25 -9.30 24.75
N VAL A 134 5.45 -8.40 25.30
CA VAL A 134 5.00 -8.42 26.71
C VAL A 134 3.50 -8.16 26.72
N SER A 135 2.74 -9.05 27.30
CA SER A 135 1.31 -8.90 27.49
C SER A 135 1.01 -8.02 28.73
N GLY A 136 -0.18 -7.39 28.73
CA GLY A 136 -0.63 -6.61 29.88
C GLY A 136 0.07 -5.27 30.09
N ILE A 137 0.59 -4.68 29.01
CA ILE A 137 1.30 -3.38 29.04
C ILE A 137 0.49 -2.21 28.49
N THR A 138 -0.76 -2.44 28.13
CA THR A 138 -1.62 -1.39 27.57
C THR A 138 -2.08 -0.44 28.67
N THR A 139 -1.64 0.81 28.59
CA THR A 139 -2.02 1.86 29.54
C THR A 139 -3.27 2.58 29.03
N SER A 140 -4.41 2.24 29.56
CA SER A 140 -5.67 2.99 29.52
C SER A 140 -6.65 2.14 30.34
N GLU A 141 -7.04 2.58 31.52
CA GLU A 141 -7.74 1.69 32.45
C GLU A 141 -9.23 2.00 32.64
N THR A 142 -9.73 3.13 32.12
CA THR A 142 -11.07 3.61 32.47
C THR A 142 -11.93 4.00 31.28
N GLU A 143 -11.42 3.96 30.06
CA GLU A 143 -12.17 4.41 28.87
C GLU A 143 -12.66 3.21 28.05
N SER A 144 -13.90 3.33 27.58
CA SER A 144 -14.49 2.43 26.62
C SER A 144 -14.84 3.22 25.35
N PHE A 145 -14.51 2.68 24.19
CA PHE A 145 -14.68 3.31 22.89
C PHE A 145 -15.65 2.48 22.07
N GLU A 146 -16.78 3.08 21.69
CA GLU A 146 -17.74 2.48 20.76
C GLU A 146 -17.37 2.93 19.34
N VAL A 147 -16.88 2.00 18.52
CA VAL A 147 -16.40 2.31 17.17
C VAL A 147 -17.59 2.55 16.24
N PRO A 148 -17.74 3.77 15.68
CA PRO A 148 -18.85 4.07 14.78
C PRO A 148 -18.78 3.25 13.49
N GLU A 149 -19.92 3.13 12.79
CA GLU A 149 -19.98 2.60 11.44
C GLU A 149 -19.07 3.43 10.51
N GLY A 150 -18.35 2.75 9.62
CA GLY A 150 -17.41 3.37 8.70
C GLY A 150 -16.09 3.81 9.32
N CYS A 151 -15.86 3.56 10.61
CA CYS A 151 -14.62 3.89 11.31
C CYS A 151 -13.93 2.65 11.86
N ILE A 152 -12.64 2.82 12.18
CA ILE A 152 -11.84 1.82 12.89
C ILE A 152 -11.15 2.44 14.10
N PHE A 153 -10.78 1.61 15.05
CA PHE A 153 -9.95 1.98 16.20
C PHE A 153 -8.57 1.33 16.05
N VAL A 154 -7.51 2.13 16.13
CA VAL A 154 -6.16 1.67 15.85
C VAL A 154 -5.23 1.89 17.03
N MET A 155 -4.24 1.00 17.19
CA MET A 155 -3.22 1.14 18.23
C MET A 155 -1.83 0.84 17.67
N GLY A 156 -0.81 1.48 18.27
CA GLY A 156 0.57 1.11 18.04
C GLY A 156 0.95 -0.14 18.84
N ASP A 157 1.85 -0.94 18.30
CA ASP A 157 2.37 -2.11 19.02
C ASP A 157 3.30 -1.71 20.15
N ASN A 158 3.95 -0.56 20.06
CA ASN A 158 4.59 0.11 21.20
C ASN A 158 3.52 0.77 22.09
N ARG A 159 2.83 -0.01 22.90
CA ARG A 159 1.65 0.39 23.68
C ARG A 159 1.88 1.60 24.59
N THR A 160 3.07 1.75 25.14
CA THR A 160 3.43 2.85 26.04
C THR A 160 3.92 4.09 25.28
N GLY A 161 4.55 3.90 24.11
CA GLY A 161 5.17 4.96 23.30
C GLY A 161 4.38 5.39 22.09
N SER A 162 3.15 4.88 21.88
CA SER A 162 2.35 5.22 20.72
C SER A 162 1.37 6.36 20.97
N TYR A 163 1.30 7.29 20.04
CA TYR A 163 0.19 8.22 19.89
C TYR A 163 -0.78 7.64 18.87
N ASP A 164 -1.95 7.19 19.34
CA ASP A 164 -2.92 6.43 18.57
C ASP A 164 -4.36 6.71 19.07
N SER A 165 -5.35 5.93 18.65
CA SER A 165 -6.75 6.14 18.97
C SER A 165 -7.06 6.38 20.48
N ARG A 166 -6.22 5.91 21.37
CA ARG A 166 -6.38 6.17 22.82
C ARG A 166 -6.08 7.61 23.23
N ARG A 167 -5.35 8.36 22.38
CA ARG A 167 -4.81 9.69 22.70
C ARG A 167 -5.15 10.75 21.67
N LEU A 168 -5.59 10.35 20.46
CA LEU A 168 -6.10 11.26 19.44
C LEU A 168 -7.33 12.01 19.96
N LYS A 169 -7.54 13.23 19.52
CA LYS A 169 -8.75 14.01 19.84
C LYS A 169 -10.00 13.35 19.30
N ASP A 170 -9.90 12.84 18.06
CA ASP A 170 -10.87 11.92 17.49
C ASP A 170 -10.25 10.51 17.48
N PRO A 171 -10.74 9.58 18.32
CA PRO A 171 -10.18 8.25 18.42
C PRO A 171 -10.51 7.36 17.20
N TYR A 172 -11.41 7.79 16.34
CA TYR A 172 -11.96 6.98 15.26
C TYR A 172 -11.40 7.39 13.91
N ILE A 173 -10.79 6.44 13.22
CA ILE A 173 -10.22 6.65 11.89
C ILE A 173 -11.24 6.23 10.85
N PRO A 174 -11.72 7.14 9.98
CA PRO A 174 -12.59 6.78 8.87
C PRO A 174 -11.90 5.77 7.95
N VAL A 175 -12.66 4.77 7.47
CA VAL A 175 -12.12 3.74 6.57
C VAL A 175 -11.58 4.37 5.27
N GLU A 176 -12.17 5.46 4.81
CA GLU A 176 -11.76 6.23 3.63
C GLU A 176 -10.38 6.89 3.77
N GLU A 177 -9.91 7.11 5.00
CA GLU A 177 -8.57 7.66 5.28
C GLU A 177 -7.47 6.60 5.16
N ILE A 178 -7.83 5.32 5.07
CA ILE A 178 -6.88 4.23 4.93
C ILE A 178 -6.26 4.27 3.54
N GLN A 179 -4.94 4.32 3.50
CA GLN A 179 -4.21 4.40 2.24
C GLN A 179 -3.72 3.05 1.74
N ALA A 180 -3.30 2.17 2.64
CA ALA A 180 -2.82 0.83 2.30
C ALA A 180 -2.78 -0.10 3.53
N ARG A 181 -2.83 -1.40 3.27
CA ARG A 181 -2.45 -2.45 4.22
C ARG A 181 -0.96 -2.74 4.06
N VAL A 182 -0.20 -2.72 5.15
CA VAL A 182 1.22 -3.08 5.15
C VAL A 182 1.37 -4.59 4.94
N LEU A 183 2.20 -4.97 3.97
CA LEU A 183 2.51 -6.38 3.67
C LEU A 183 3.92 -6.76 4.09
N VAL A 184 4.87 -5.83 3.89
CA VAL A 184 6.30 -6.08 4.10
C VAL A 184 6.93 -4.90 4.78
N ALA A 185 7.79 -5.17 5.75
CA ALA A 185 8.69 -4.19 6.33
C ALA A 185 10.15 -4.61 6.04
N ILE A 186 10.95 -3.66 5.55
CA ILE A 186 12.36 -3.83 5.26
C ILE A 186 13.14 -2.93 6.19
N SER A 187 13.90 -3.52 7.09
CA SER A 187 14.75 -2.76 8.02
C SER A 187 16.02 -2.30 7.32
N ILE A 188 16.22 -0.99 7.26
CA ILE A 188 17.38 -0.35 6.61
C ILE A 188 18.45 0.06 7.64
N GLY A 189 18.16 0.07 8.93
CA GLY A 189 19.07 0.58 9.95
C GLY A 189 18.70 0.21 11.38
N ALA A 190 17.90 -0.83 11.55
CA ALA A 190 17.55 -1.34 12.85
C ALA A 190 18.72 -2.11 13.50
N ALA A 191 18.61 -2.38 14.80
CA ALA A 191 19.53 -3.24 15.53
C ALA A 191 19.66 -4.61 14.82
N GLN A 192 20.81 -5.25 14.97
CA GLN A 192 21.17 -6.49 14.24
C GLN A 192 20.13 -7.61 14.29
N SER A 193 19.29 -7.65 15.32
CA SER A 193 18.22 -8.66 15.49
C SER A 193 17.05 -8.53 14.50
N TRP A 194 16.94 -7.41 13.78
CA TRP A 194 15.81 -7.11 12.90
C TRP A 194 16.24 -6.67 11.50
N GLN A 195 17.44 -7.07 11.07
CA GLN A 195 17.87 -6.76 9.70
C GLN A 195 17.21 -7.70 8.69
N GLY A 196 16.69 -7.14 7.60
CA GLY A 196 16.16 -7.90 6.49
C GLY A 196 14.72 -7.55 6.11
N VAL A 197 14.09 -8.51 5.44
CA VAL A 197 12.72 -8.41 4.93
C VAL A 197 11.80 -9.22 5.83
N HIS A 198 10.77 -8.58 6.36
CA HIS A 198 9.79 -9.20 7.24
C HIS A 198 8.40 -9.10 6.64
N TRP A 199 7.72 -10.24 6.53
CA TRP A 199 6.31 -10.28 6.14
C TRP A 199 5.45 -9.89 7.34
N ILE A 200 4.53 -8.98 7.11
CA ILE A 200 3.60 -8.49 8.12
C ILE A 200 2.28 -9.24 7.89
N ALA A 201 1.93 -10.11 8.81
CA ALA A 201 0.69 -10.89 8.77
C ALA A 201 -0.49 -10.08 9.32
#